data_65233d892a59e869f261da164c4a4ae0
#
_entry.id   65233d892a59e869f261da164c4a4ae0
#
_cell.length_a   1.000
_cell.length_b   1.000
_cell.length_c   1.000
_cell.angle_alpha   90.00
_cell.angle_beta   90.00
_cell.angle_gamma   90.00
#
_symmetry.space_group_name_H-M   'P 1'
#
loop_
_entity.id
_entity.type
_entity.pdbx_description
1 polymer ?
#
loop_
_entity_poly.entity_id
_entity_poly.type
_entity_poly.pdbx_seq_one_letter_code
_entity_poly.pdbx_strand_id
1 'polypeptide(L)'
;MVSPPATPEFSRAIPLSEIGAATKPRHIAADEKERAALARRFGLISLDLLEADVSLQPDGAGYLAEGTLRGTAQLACVASGEPVPASIEDSFRIRFVAETGYDAEAEVEVELDADDCDTLFHDGRAIDLGEAVAESFALALDPFPRSPNADAALKAAGVKDESEAGPFGALAALKEKLEKK
;
A
#
# COMPACT_ATOMS: atom_id res chain seq x y z
N MET A 1 12.33 21.45 15.20
CA MET A 1 12.19 21.94 13.81
C MET A 1 11.40 20.89 13.07
N VAL A 2 10.12 21.15 12.83
CA VAL A 2 9.30 20.26 11.99
C VAL A 2 9.69 20.57 10.55
N SER A 3 10.23 19.56 9.83
CA SER A 3 10.48 19.70 8.39
C SER A 3 9.16 20.04 7.70
N PRO A 4 9.16 20.95 6.70
CA PRO A 4 7.95 21.18 5.92
C PRO A 4 7.49 19.85 5.32
N PRO A 5 6.18 19.62 5.23
CA PRO A 5 5.66 18.41 4.61
C PRO A 5 6.24 18.29 3.20
N ALA A 6 6.79 17.13 2.89
CA ALA A 6 7.30 16.86 1.55
C ALA A 6 6.13 16.99 0.56
N THR A 7 6.39 17.65 -0.57
CA THR A 7 5.39 17.70 -1.65
C THR A 7 5.16 16.28 -2.14
N PRO A 8 3.91 15.79 -2.18
CA PRO A 8 3.62 14.44 -2.68
C PRO A 8 4.16 14.23 -4.10
N GLU A 9 4.69 13.05 -4.36
CA GLU A 9 5.24 12.67 -5.67
C GLU A 9 4.17 12.60 -6.75
N PHE A 10 2.93 12.28 -6.34
CA PHE A 10 1.75 12.21 -7.21
C PHE A 10 0.63 13.02 -6.57
N SER A 11 0.55 14.31 -6.89
CA SER A 11 -0.45 15.22 -6.32
C SER A 11 -1.56 15.54 -7.32
N ARG A 12 -2.81 15.43 -6.86
CA ARG A 12 -4.03 15.84 -7.58
C ARG A 12 -4.96 16.56 -6.59
N ALA A 13 -4.47 17.69 -6.10
CA ALA A 13 -5.17 18.48 -5.09
C ALA A 13 -6.45 19.12 -5.65
N ILE A 14 -7.57 18.88 -4.98
CA ILE A 14 -8.88 19.44 -5.28
C ILE A 14 -9.21 20.46 -4.20
N PRO A 15 -9.32 21.77 -4.53
CA PRO A 15 -9.77 22.78 -3.59
C PRO A 15 -11.14 22.43 -3.01
N LEU A 16 -11.34 22.58 -1.69
CA LEU A 16 -12.62 22.28 -1.06
C LEU A 16 -13.78 23.08 -1.68
N SER A 17 -13.53 24.29 -2.17
CA SER A 17 -14.50 25.13 -2.85
C SER A 17 -15.00 24.57 -4.19
N GLU A 18 -14.28 23.61 -4.77
CA GLU A 18 -14.65 22.95 -6.04
C GLU A 18 -15.42 21.64 -5.82
N ILE A 19 -15.51 21.18 -4.57
CA ILE A 19 -16.21 19.94 -4.23
C ILE A 19 -17.70 20.28 -4.05
N GLY A 20 -18.50 19.94 -5.07
CA GLY A 20 -19.95 20.15 -5.05
C GLY A 20 -20.71 18.89 -4.60
N ALA A 21 -22.03 19.05 -4.35
CA ALA A 21 -22.92 17.95 -3.99
C ALA A 21 -23.11 16.92 -5.13
N ALA A 22 -22.82 17.30 -6.38
CA ALA A 22 -22.89 16.40 -7.53
C ALA A 22 -21.53 15.71 -7.72
N THR A 23 -21.52 14.43 -7.46
CA THR A 23 -20.36 13.55 -7.67
C THR A 23 -20.04 13.45 -9.17
N LYS A 24 -18.89 13.92 -9.58
CA LYS A 24 -18.36 13.68 -10.93
C LYS A 24 -17.13 12.80 -10.79
N PRO A 25 -17.14 11.59 -11.38
CA PRO A 25 -15.95 10.75 -11.39
C PRO A 25 -14.80 11.48 -12.10
N ARG A 26 -13.62 11.41 -11.52
CA ARG A 26 -12.38 11.98 -12.04
C ARG A 26 -11.42 10.83 -12.32
N HIS A 27 -10.93 10.78 -13.54
CA HIS A 27 -9.82 9.90 -13.87
C HIS A 27 -8.51 10.61 -13.56
N ILE A 28 -7.64 9.97 -12.78
CA ILE A 28 -6.30 10.44 -12.47
C ILE A 28 -5.28 9.35 -12.79
N ALA A 29 -4.15 9.74 -13.34
CA ALA A 29 -3.07 8.83 -13.67
C ALA A 29 -1.72 9.48 -13.36
N ALA A 30 -0.78 8.68 -12.86
CA ALA A 30 0.58 9.11 -12.60
C ALA A 30 1.40 9.14 -13.90
N ASP A 31 2.09 10.23 -14.16
CA ASP A 31 3.03 10.34 -15.26
C ASP A 31 4.34 9.54 -15.00
N GLU A 32 5.23 9.48 -15.98
CA GLU A 32 6.48 8.73 -15.89
C GLU A 32 7.37 9.20 -14.73
N LYS A 33 7.44 10.52 -14.49
CA LYS A 33 8.27 11.09 -13.41
C LYS A 33 7.67 10.81 -12.04
N GLU A 34 6.35 10.94 -11.92
CA GLU A 34 5.59 10.62 -10.72
C GLU A 34 5.74 9.14 -10.37
N ARG A 35 5.57 8.23 -11.35
CA ARG A 35 5.77 6.79 -11.15
C ARG A 35 7.19 6.45 -10.72
N ALA A 36 8.20 7.07 -11.34
CA ALA A 36 9.59 6.87 -10.93
C ALA A 36 9.88 7.37 -9.51
N ALA A 37 9.21 8.45 -9.06
CA ALA A 37 9.33 8.97 -7.72
C ALA A 37 8.63 8.05 -6.69
N LEU A 38 7.41 7.61 -6.99
CA LEU A 38 6.66 6.65 -6.17
C LEU A 38 7.37 5.30 -6.06
N ALA A 39 7.98 4.79 -7.15
CA ALA A 39 8.76 3.57 -7.12
C ALA A 39 9.92 3.67 -6.10
N ARG A 40 10.62 4.80 -6.06
CA ARG A 40 11.67 5.04 -5.05
C ARG A 40 11.11 5.12 -3.64
N ARG A 41 9.98 5.83 -3.46
CA ARG A 41 9.32 5.98 -2.15
C ARG A 41 8.90 4.63 -1.57
N PHE A 42 8.30 3.77 -2.40
CA PHE A 42 7.79 2.46 -1.99
C PHE A 42 8.80 1.31 -2.11
N GLY A 43 10.04 1.59 -2.51
CA GLY A 43 11.09 0.57 -2.66
C GLY A 43 10.82 -0.46 -3.76
N LEU A 44 10.10 -0.07 -4.80
CA LEU A 44 9.79 -0.89 -5.95
C LEU A 44 10.94 -0.89 -6.96
N ILE A 45 11.11 -1.95 -7.72
CA ILE A 45 12.03 -2.00 -8.86
C ILE A 45 11.51 -1.07 -9.97
N SER A 46 10.20 -1.14 -10.28
CA SER A 46 9.51 -0.22 -11.17
C SER A 46 8.04 -0.06 -10.79
N LEU A 47 7.44 1.05 -11.19
CA LEU A 47 5.99 1.28 -11.21
C LEU A 47 5.62 1.65 -12.65
N ASP A 48 4.96 0.72 -13.33
CA ASP A 48 4.73 0.84 -14.77
C ASP A 48 3.38 1.51 -15.07
N LEU A 49 2.40 1.33 -14.18
CA LEU A 49 1.08 1.96 -14.23
C LEU A 49 0.62 2.31 -12.82
N LEU A 50 0.00 3.47 -12.67
CA LEU A 50 -0.86 3.82 -11.53
C LEU A 50 -1.92 4.79 -12.01
N GLU A 51 -3.17 4.39 -11.95
CA GLU A 51 -4.32 5.19 -12.34
C GLU A 51 -5.52 4.87 -11.43
N ALA A 52 -6.46 5.80 -11.33
CA ALA A 52 -7.68 5.59 -10.60
C ALA A 52 -8.84 6.40 -11.17
N ASP A 53 -10.06 5.86 -11.02
CA ASP A 53 -11.31 6.56 -11.24
C ASP A 53 -11.92 6.85 -9.85
N VAL A 54 -12.00 8.13 -9.47
CA VAL A 54 -12.34 8.57 -8.11
C VAL A 54 -13.53 9.51 -8.13
N SER A 55 -14.50 9.26 -7.27
CA SER A 55 -15.60 10.15 -6.92
C SER A 55 -15.32 10.82 -5.58
N LEU A 56 -15.51 12.14 -5.48
CA LEU A 56 -15.32 12.91 -4.26
C LEU A 56 -16.57 13.74 -3.98
N GLN A 57 -17.14 13.61 -2.79
CA GLN A 57 -18.39 14.28 -2.39
C GLN A 57 -18.35 14.70 -0.92
N PRO A 58 -19.13 15.72 -0.53
CA PRO A 58 -19.32 16.04 0.88
C PRO A 58 -20.00 14.87 1.61
N ASP A 59 -19.54 14.59 2.85
CA ASP A 59 -20.09 13.54 3.71
C ASP A 59 -20.08 14.00 5.18
N GLY A 60 -21.24 14.43 5.67
CA GLY A 60 -21.37 14.98 7.03
C GLY A 60 -20.50 16.20 7.23
N ALA A 61 -19.57 16.13 8.20
CA ALA A 61 -18.60 17.19 8.51
C ALA A 61 -17.30 17.09 7.69
N GLY A 62 -17.20 16.11 6.78
CA GLY A 62 -16.02 15.84 5.97
C GLY A 62 -16.35 15.62 4.50
N TYR A 63 -15.50 14.84 3.85
CA TYR A 63 -15.63 14.47 2.45
C TYR A 63 -15.34 12.99 2.29
N LEU A 64 -16.06 12.33 1.40
CA LEU A 64 -15.86 10.93 1.06
C LEU A 64 -15.30 10.80 -0.35
N ALA A 65 -14.16 10.13 -0.47
CA ALA A 65 -13.60 9.67 -1.73
C ALA A 65 -13.83 8.17 -1.89
N GLU A 66 -14.43 7.79 -3.00
CA GLU A 66 -14.64 6.39 -3.37
C GLU A 66 -14.17 6.17 -4.80
N GLY A 67 -13.53 5.03 -5.05
CA GLY A 67 -13.04 4.77 -6.39
C GLY A 67 -12.45 3.40 -6.56
N THR A 68 -11.95 3.17 -7.77
CA THR A 68 -11.16 1.99 -8.12
C THR A 68 -9.79 2.44 -8.59
N LEU A 69 -8.76 1.73 -8.16
CA LEU A 69 -7.39 1.96 -8.62
C LEU A 69 -6.87 0.75 -9.41
N ARG A 70 -5.97 1.02 -10.33
CA ARG A 70 -5.21 0.02 -11.07
C ARG A 70 -3.74 0.39 -11.06
N GLY A 71 -2.90 -0.59 -10.77
CA GLY A 71 -1.47 -0.40 -10.80
C GLY A 71 -0.71 -1.65 -11.20
N THR A 72 0.41 -1.47 -11.88
CA THR A 72 1.35 -2.55 -12.20
C THR A 72 2.76 -2.15 -11.79
N ALA A 73 3.45 -3.05 -11.11
CA ALA A 73 4.77 -2.80 -10.55
C ALA A 73 5.65 -4.05 -10.60
N GLN A 74 6.95 -3.84 -10.40
CA GLN A 74 7.91 -4.92 -10.12
C GLN A 74 8.42 -4.73 -8.69
N LEU A 75 8.18 -5.74 -7.85
CA LEU A 75 8.65 -5.78 -6.47
C LEU A 75 9.95 -6.59 -6.41
N ALA A 76 10.77 -6.35 -5.38
CA ALA A 76 11.94 -7.18 -5.14
C ALA A 76 11.57 -8.38 -4.27
N CYS A 77 11.85 -9.59 -4.73
CA CYS A 77 11.70 -10.79 -3.90
C CYS A 77 12.45 -10.66 -2.58
N VAL A 78 11.77 -10.87 -1.46
CA VAL A 78 12.37 -10.73 -0.11
C VAL A 78 13.51 -11.73 0.16
N ALA A 79 13.60 -12.83 -0.58
CA ALA A 79 14.60 -13.85 -0.42
C ALA A 79 15.76 -13.76 -1.42
N SER A 80 15.49 -13.40 -2.68
CA SER A 80 16.47 -13.43 -3.77
C SER A 80 16.78 -12.07 -4.39
N GLY A 81 15.94 -11.05 -4.13
CA GLY A 81 16.01 -9.76 -4.80
C GLY A 81 15.56 -9.78 -6.27
N GLU A 82 15.15 -10.94 -6.81
CA GLU A 82 14.64 -11.05 -8.16
C GLU A 82 13.32 -10.26 -8.34
N PRO A 83 13.05 -9.74 -9.55
CA PRO A 83 11.79 -9.06 -9.82
C PRO A 83 10.57 -9.99 -9.68
N VAL A 84 9.56 -9.53 -8.96
CA VAL A 84 8.26 -10.19 -8.81
C VAL A 84 7.20 -9.24 -9.37
N PRO A 85 6.49 -9.61 -10.45
CA PRO A 85 5.45 -8.77 -11.01
C PRO A 85 4.23 -8.70 -10.09
N ALA A 86 3.69 -7.50 -9.92
CA ALA A 86 2.45 -7.25 -9.21
C ALA A 86 1.46 -6.50 -10.11
N SER A 87 0.22 -6.95 -10.11
CA SER A 87 -0.90 -6.27 -10.75
C SER A 87 -2.00 -6.12 -9.72
N ILE A 88 -2.33 -4.88 -9.41
CA ILE A 88 -3.34 -4.51 -8.42
C ILE A 88 -4.54 -3.93 -9.16
N GLU A 89 -5.71 -4.40 -8.81
CA GLU A 89 -6.99 -3.79 -9.14
C GLU A 89 -7.82 -3.85 -7.85
N ASP A 90 -8.06 -2.70 -7.24
CA ASP A 90 -8.70 -2.61 -5.94
C ASP A 90 -9.65 -1.43 -5.87
N SER A 91 -10.61 -1.49 -4.94
CA SER A 91 -11.52 -0.41 -4.62
C SER A 91 -11.17 0.19 -3.27
N PHE A 92 -11.26 1.50 -3.16
CA PHE A 92 -10.99 2.20 -1.90
C PHE A 92 -12.13 3.12 -1.52
N ARG A 93 -12.23 3.37 -0.23
CA ARG A 93 -13.19 4.28 0.38
C ARG A 93 -12.51 5.02 1.51
N ILE A 94 -12.31 6.34 1.34
CA ILE A 94 -11.54 7.17 2.26
C ILE A 94 -12.38 8.37 2.69
N ARG A 95 -12.47 8.59 4.00
CA ARG A 95 -13.10 9.79 4.56
C ARG A 95 -12.02 10.83 4.88
N PHE A 96 -12.19 12.04 4.39
CA PHE A 96 -11.34 13.19 4.71
C PHE A 96 -12.02 14.07 5.74
N VAL A 97 -11.31 14.34 6.85
CA VAL A 97 -11.77 15.22 7.93
C VAL A 97 -10.80 16.36 8.17
N ALA A 98 -11.29 17.49 8.67
CA ALA A 98 -10.42 18.61 9.00
C ALA A 98 -9.56 18.29 10.22
N GLU A 99 -8.26 18.56 10.16
CA GLU A 99 -7.33 18.36 11.28
C GLU A 99 -7.75 19.15 12.53
N THR A 100 -8.36 20.31 12.37
CA THR A 100 -8.77 21.21 13.46
C THR A 100 -10.07 20.83 14.19
N GLY A 101 -10.60 19.62 13.97
CA GLY A 101 -11.83 19.15 14.61
C GLY A 101 -11.70 17.78 15.27
N TYR A 102 -10.52 17.19 15.19
CA TYR A 102 -10.27 15.87 15.76
C TYR A 102 -9.77 16.01 17.20
N ASP A 103 -10.61 15.64 18.15
CA ASP A 103 -10.25 15.59 19.58
C ASP A 103 -9.57 14.25 19.85
N ALA A 104 -8.24 14.22 19.75
CA ALA A 104 -7.43 13.04 20.01
C ALA A 104 -7.47 12.56 21.48
N GLU A 105 -8.04 13.36 22.39
CA GLU A 105 -8.17 13.04 23.82
C GLU A 105 -9.52 12.35 24.16
N ALA A 106 -10.45 12.28 23.22
CA ALA A 106 -11.63 11.45 23.39
C ALA A 106 -11.23 9.98 23.18
N GLU A 107 -10.89 9.28 24.26
CA GLU A 107 -10.84 7.82 24.31
C GLU A 107 -12.27 7.25 24.09
N VAL A 108 -12.74 7.34 22.86
CA VAL A 108 -13.91 6.60 22.43
C VAL A 108 -13.40 5.30 21.84
N GLU A 109 -13.60 4.20 22.54
CA GLU A 109 -13.49 2.86 21.94
C GLU A 109 -14.49 2.82 20.79
N VAL A 110 -14.01 3.01 19.58
CA VAL A 110 -14.82 2.87 18.35
C VAL A 110 -14.72 1.41 17.96
N GLU A 111 -15.81 0.67 18.11
CA GLU A 111 -15.95 -0.62 17.45
C GLU A 111 -15.94 -0.33 15.93
N LEU A 112 -14.87 -0.78 15.25
CA LEU A 112 -14.76 -0.66 13.80
C LEU A 112 -15.72 -1.66 13.16
N ASP A 113 -16.72 -1.15 12.44
CA ASP A 113 -17.61 -1.96 11.63
C ASP A 113 -17.00 -2.20 10.24
N ALA A 114 -17.48 -3.25 9.54
CA ALA A 114 -17.03 -3.59 8.18
C ALA A 114 -17.28 -2.48 7.14
N ASP A 115 -18.09 -1.48 7.49
CA ASP A 115 -18.39 -0.30 6.68
C ASP A 115 -17.53 0.92 7.04
N ASP A 116 -16.62 0.79 8.03
CA ASP A 116 -15.72 1.87 8.38
C ASP A 116 -14.70 2.08 7.28
N CYS A 117 -14.62 3.33 6.80
CA CYS A 117 -13.66 3.75 5.80
C CYS A 117 -12.41 4.32 6.46
N ASP A 118 -11.28 4.17 5.78
CA ASP A 118 -10.04 4.82 6.19
C ASP A 118 -10.25 6.34 6.33
N THR A 119 -9.64 6.93 7.35
CA THR A 119 -9.77 8.37 7.62
C THR A 119 -8.43 9.06 7.42
N LEU A 120 -8.42 10.05 6.53
CA LEU A 120 -7.29 10.95 6.30
C LEU A 120 -7.63 12.37 6.72
N PHE A 121 -6.61 13.14 7.11
CA PHE A 121 -6.78 14.52 7.51
C PHE A 121 -6.44 15.48 6.37
N HIS A 122 -7.14 16.62 6.33
CA HIS A 122 -6.85 17.71 5.40
C HIS A 122 -6.66 19.05 6.13
N ASP A 123 -5.89 19.94 5.52
CA ASP A 123 -5.52 21.26 6.07
C ASP A 123 -6.62 22.34 5.98
N GLY A 124 -7.82 21.97 5.56
CA GLY A 124 -8.94 22.90 5.35
C GLY A 124 -8.90 23.63 4.01
N ARG A 125 -7.97 23.35 3.10
CA ARG A 125 -7.82 24.02 1.81
C ARG A 125 -8.15 23.13 0.63
N ALA A 126 -7.58 21.95 0.59
CA ALA A 126 -7.70 21.00 -0.51
C ALA A 126 -7.65 19.56 -0.02
N ILE A 127 -8.12 18.64 -0.85
CA ILE A 127 -7.96 17.19 -0.71
C ILE A 127 -7.07 16.71 -1.85
N ASP A 128 -5.98 16.02 -1.51
CA ASP A 128 -5.07 15.44 -2.50
C ASP A 128 -5.47 13.99 -2.83
N LEU A 129 -6.18 13.82 -3.94
CA LEU A 129 -6.60 12.49 -4.40
C LEU A 129 -5.42 11.66 -4.92
N GLY A 130 -4.39 12.30 -5.45
CA GLY A 130 -3.21 11.60 -5.95
C GLY A 130 -2.46 10.90 -4.82
N GLU A 131 -2.23 11.60 -3.71
CA GLU A 131 -1.58 11.04 -2.53
C GLU A 131 -2.42 9.89 -1.94
N ALA A 132 -3.73 10.08 -1.80
CA ALA A 132 -4.62 9.04 -1.28
C ALA A 132 -4.60 7.76 -2.15
N VAL A 133 -4.58 7.89 -3.47
CA VAL A 133 -4.46 6.76 -4.40
C VAL A 133 -3.10 6.09 -4.30
N ALA A 134 -2.01 6.87 -4.15
CA ALA A 134 -0.67 6.33 -3.98
C ALA A 134 -0.54 5.51 -2.69
N GLU A 135 -1.10 6.00 -1.58
CA GLU A 135 -1.12 5.29 -0.29
C GLU A 135 -1.97 4.01 -0.37
N SER A 136 -3.18 4.09 -0.94
CA SER A 136 -4.04 2.92 -1.13
C SER A 136 -3.37 1.84 -1.99
N PHE A 137 -2.69 2.25 -3.08
CA PHE A 137 -1.91 1.33 -3.90
C PHE A 137 -0.80 0.65 -3.10
N ALA A 138 -0.03 1.41 -2.30
CA ALA A 138 1.05 0.86 -1.50
C ALA A 138 0.56 -0.15 -0.46
N LEU A 139 -0.61 0.09 0.15
CA LEU A 139 -1.23 -0.83 1.10
C LEU A 139 -1.75 -2.12 0.46
N ALA A 140 -2.13 -2.07 -0.82
CA ALA A 140 -2.59 -3.25 -1.57
C ALA A 140 -1.44 -4.14 -2.10
N LEU A 141 -0.18 -3.68 -2.02
CA LEU A 141 0.97 -4.49 -2.44
C LEU A 141 1.26 -5.62 -1.45
N ASP A 142 1.75 -6.75 -1.97
CA ASP A 142 2.28 -7.82 -1.12
C ASP A 142 3.53 -7.32 -0.37
N PRO A 143 3.51 -7.28 0.97
CA PRO A 143 4.67 -6.83 1.76
C PRO A 143 5.84 -7.83 1.77
N PHE A 144 5.61 -9.09 1.34
CA PHE A 144 6.59 -10.17 1.32
C PHE A 144 6.65 -10.91 -0.02
N PRO A 145 6.89 -10.20 -1.14
CA PRO A 145 6.85 -10.81 -2.47
C PRO A 145 7.92 -11.90 -2.59
N ARG A 146 7.54 -13.04 -3.16
CA ARG A 146 8.42 -14.19 -3.34
C ARG A 146 8.47 -14.61 -4.81
N SER A 147 9.68 -14.69 -5.35
CA SER A 147 9.90 -15.27 -6.68
C SER A 147 9.78 -16.79 -6.64
N PRO A 148 9.56 -17.46 -7.77
CA PRO A 148 9.58 -18.93 -7.84
C PRO A 148 10.91 -19.54 -7.36
N ASN A 149 12.01 -18.77 -7.40
CA ASN A 149 13.33 -19.22 -6.98
C ASN A 149 13.65 -18.88 -5.51
N ALA A 150 12.72 -18.30 -4.75
CA ALA A 150 12.94 -17.82 -3.38
C ALA A 150 13.51 -18.92 -2.46
N ASP A 151 12.94 -20.12 -2.49
CA ASP A 151 13.37 -21.24 -1.63
C ASP A 151 14.77 -21.75 -2.02
N ALA A 152 15.06 -21.79 -3.32
CA ALA A 152 16.39 -22.17 -3.80
C ALA A 152 17.46 -21.16 -3.37
N ALA A 153 17.13 -19.84 -3.41
CA ALA A 153 18.00 -18.78 -2.95
C ALA A 153 18.26 -18.87 -1.44
N LEU A 154 17.23 -19.13 -0.63
CA LEU A 154 17.38 -19.31 0.82
C LEU A 154 18.25 -20.52 1.15
N LYS A 155 18.06 -21.66 0.48
CA LYS A 155 18.91 -22.85 0.65
C LYS A 155 20.36 -22.58 0.26
N ALA A 156 20.61 -21.88 -0.84
CA ALA A 156 21.93 -21.49 -1.27
C ALA A 156 22.63 -20.54 -0.28
N ALA A 157 21.86 -19.66 0.40
CA ALA A 157 22.33 -18.79 1.47
C ALA A 157 22.54 -19.51 2.81
N GLY A 158 22.25 -20.82 2.89
CA GLY A 158 22.43 -21.63 4.11
C GLY A 158 21.29 -21.50 5.12
N VAL A 159 20.14 -20.94 4.74
CA VAL A 159 18.94 -20.90 5.57
C VAL A 159 18.38 -22.34 5.65
N LYS A 160 18.23 -22.84 6.88
CA LYS A 160 17.72 -24.16 7.16
C LYS A 160 16.24 -24.09 7.50
N ASP A 161 15.48 -25.10 7.10
CA ASP A 161 14.11 -25.26 7.55
C ASP A 161 14.06 -25.54 9.07
N GLU A 162 12.94 -25.25 9.69
CA GLU A 162 12.73 -25.46 11.13
C GLU A 162 13.00 -26.91 11.55
N SER A 163 12.68 -27.88 10.68
CA SER A 163 13.01 -29.30 10.87
C SER A 163 14.51 -29.62 10.84
N GLU A 164 15.31 -28.79 10.18
CA GLU A 164 16.75 -28.95 10.05
C GLU A 164 17.55 -28.12 11.07
N ALA A 165 16.95 -27.06 11.60
CA ALA A 165 17.62 -26.07 12.47
C ALA A 165 17.67 -26.48 13.95
N GLY A 166 16.88 -27.46 14.39
CA GLY A 166 16.79 -27.88 15.79
C GLY A 166 17.80 -29.00 16.19
N PRO A 167 17.95 -29.31 17.50
CA PRO A 167 18.77 -30.42 17.99
C PRO A 167 18.30 -31.76 17.43
N PHE A 168 17.11 -31.81 16.86
CA PHE A 168 16.52 -33.00 16.19
C PHE A 168 16.87 -33.08 14.69
N GLY A 169 17.49 -32.06 14.09
CA GLY A 169 17.94 -32.11 12.69
C GLY A 169 18.94 -33.22 12.40
N ALA A 170 19.76 -33.59 13.39
CA ALA A 170 20.65 -34.72 13.29
C ALA A 170 19.90 -36.09 13.24
N LEU A 171 18.71 -36.20 13.83
CA LEU A 171 17.87 -37.37 13.79
C LEU A 171 17.16 -37.55 12.44
N ALA A 172 16.83 -36.47 11.75
CA ALA A 172 16.26 -36.54 10.39
C ALA A 172 17.26 -37.17 9.41
N ALA A 173 18.54 -36.77 9.49
CA ALA A 173 19.61 -37.39 8.68
C ALA A 173 19.85 -38.90 9.01
N LEU A 174 19.62 -39.28 10.23
CA LEU A 174 19.73 -40.68 10.65
C LEU A 174 18.53 -41.55 10.13
N LYS A 175 17.33 -40.96 10.16
CA LYS A 175 16.10 -41.59 9.63
C LYS A 175 16.23 -41.85 8.13
N GLU A 176 16.72 -40.89 7.36
CA GLU A 176 16.93 -41.01 5.91
C GLU A 176 17.95 -42.11 5.56
N LYS A 177 18.98 -42.29 6.41
CA LYS A 177 19.96 -43.40 6.25
C LYS A 177 19.39 -44.75 6.59
N LEU A 178 18.41 -44.85 7.47
CA LEU A 178 17.76 -46.10 7.85
C LEU A 178 16.69 -46.53 6.82
N GLU A 179 16.02 -45.58 6.17
CA GLU A 179 15.01 -45.85 5.13
C GLU A 179 15.63 -46.26 3.77
N LYS A 180 16.93 -45.98 3.55
CA LYS A 180 17.68 -46.35 2.33
C LYS A 180 18.39 -47.70 2.45
N LYS A 181 18.14 -48.48 3.49
CA LYS A 181 18.76 -49.79 3.74
C LYS A 181 17.68 -50.91 3.77
#